data_5403acef4a15b95e2ab0d547b2d65e12
#
_entry.id   5403acef4a15b95e2ab0d547b2d65e12
#
_cell.length_a   1.000
_cell.length_b   1.000
_cell.length_c   1.000
_cell.angle_alpha   90.00
_cell.angle_beta   90.00
_cell.angle_gamma   90.00
#
_symmetry.space_group_name_H-M   'P 1'
#
loop_
_entity.id
_entity.type
_entity.pdbx_description
1 polymer ?
#
loop_
_entity_poly.entity_id
_entity_poly.type
_entity_poly.pdbx_seq_one_letter_code
_entity_poly.pdbx_strand_id
1 'polypeptide(L)'
;KDDVNAELTYVSKTLTFHAYITIKCQGTSSMKYPKKNFTIKLFEDEARSVKKKIPFRNWGKQNKFCLKANWIDLSHARNVVSARLWGDVVESRSNYNELPELLKTSPNQGAVDGFPIKVYNNGIYQGRYTWNIPKDKWMTNMDDELDNHTILCGENYDGGCFRSLPVVDGSDWSDEIHDTCPDSIKTRWTEVVDFIINSTDEEFKANLGNYFDIPSLIDYHIFGMAICGLDSYGKNQIYMTYDG
;
A
#
# COMPACT_ATOMS: atom_id res chain seq x y z
N LYS A 1 -5.00 -5.52 -18.86
CA LYS A 1 -5.61 -4.38 -18.12
C LYS A 1 -5.04 -3.10 -18.69
N ASP A 2 -5.71 -2.52 -19.67
CA ASP A 2 -5.22 -1.32 -20.37
C ASP A 2 -5.71 -0.06 -19.65
N ASP A 3 -4.95 1.01 -19.74
CA ASP A 3 -5.36 2.33 -19.29
C ASP A 3 -6.43 2.89 -20.26
N VAL A 4 -7.49 3.43 -19.68
CA VAL A 4 -8.56 4.11 -20.42
C VAL A 4 -8.50 5.59 -20.09
N ASN A 5 -8.57 6.42 -21.12
CA ASN A 5 -8.62 7.87 -21.01
C ASN A 5 -10.04 8.34 -20.65
N ALA A 6 -10.15 9.22 -19.68
CA ALA A 6 -11.42 9.82 -19.26
C ALA A 6 -11.18 11.22 -18.65
N GLU A 7 -12.24 11.86 -18.25
CA GLU A 7 -12.24 13.08 -17.45
C GLU A 7 -12.88 12.82 -16.10
N LEU A 8 -12.42 13.53 -15.08
CA LEU A 8 -12.91 13.41 -13.70
C LEU A 8 -13.22 14.78 -13.13
N THR A 9 -14.41 14.93 -12.59
CA THR A 9 -14.74 16.05 -11.71
C THR A 9 -14.95 15.52 -10.31
N TYR A 10 -14.14 16.00 -9.37
CA TYR A 10 -14.29 15.72 -7.93
C TYR A 10 -14.97 16.90 -7.25
N VAL A 11 -15.97 16.61 -6.42
CA VAL A 11 -16.71 17.62 -5.67
C VAL A 11 -16.86 17.18 -4.22
N SER A 12 -16.45 18.05 -3.30
CA SER A 12 -16.69 17.92 -1.87
C SER A 12 -17.00 19.28 -1.26
N LYS A 13 -17.23 19.33 0.06
CA LYS A 13 -17.46 20.61 0.77
C LYS A 13 -16.24 21.54 0.74
N THR A 14 -15.05 21.00 0.67
CA THR A 14 -13.79 21.75 0.83
C THR A 14 -12.89 21.74 -0.38
N LEU A 15 -13.16 20.87 -1.36
CA LEU A 15 -12.31 20.70 -2.52
C LEU A 15 -13.17 20.36 -3.74
N THR A 16 -12.96 21.11 -4.81
CA THR A 16 -13.53 20.82 -6.14
C THR A 16 -12.43 20.98 -7.18
N PHE A 17 -12.28 19.99 -8.06
CA PHE A 17 -11.35 20.07 -9.17
C PHE A 17 -11.84 19.25 -10.37
N HIS A 18 -11.35 19.62 -11.53
CA HIS A 18 -11.42 18.85 -12.77
C HIS A 18 -10.03 18.34 -13.15
N ALA A 19 -9.94 17.16 -13.75
CA ALA A 19 -8.72 16.58 -14.25
C ALA A 19 -8.98 15.67 -15.44
N TYR A 20 -8.04 15.62 -16.37
CA TYR A 20 -7.93 14.51 -17.31
C TYR A 20 -7.33 13.33 -16.56
N ILE A 21 -7.80 12.12 -16.82
CA ILE A 21 -7.36 10.95 -16.09
C ILE A 21 -7.01 9.80 -17.02
N THR A 22 -6.12 8.93 -16.54
CA THR A 22 -6.12 7.52 -16.95
C THR A 22 -6.75 6.70 -15.84
N ILE A 23 -7.58 5.72 -16.20
CA ILE A 23 -8.22 4.79 -15.29
C ILE A 23 -7.93 3.36 -15.73
N LYS A 24 -7.49 2.53 -14.79
CA LYS A 24 -7.13 1.13 -15.02
C LYS A 24 -7.77 0.22 -14.00
N CYS A 25 -8.34 -0.90 -14.43
CA CYS A 25 -8.85 -1.92 -13.51
C CYS A 25 -7.74 -2.51 -12.66
N GLN A 26 -7.96 -2.59 -11.34
CA GLN A 26 -7.03 -3.09 -10.34
C GLN A 26 -7.51 -4.42 -9.75
N GLY A 27 -6.57 -5.26 -9.35
CA GLY A 27 -6.80 -6.53 -8.66
C GLY A 27 -6.58 -7.76 -9.55
N THR A 28 -6.58 -8.92 -8.94
CA THR A 28 -6.46 -10.25 -9.57
C THR A 28 -7.80 -10.98 -9.41
N SER A 29 -8.06 -11.56 -8.25
CA SER A 29 -9.32 -12.26 -7.95
C SER A 29 -10.53 -11.31 -7.95
N SER A 30 -10.37 -10.08 -7.51
CA SER A 30 -11.43 -9.06 -7.50
C SER A 30 -11.92 -8.65 -8.91
N MET A 31 -11.16 -8.99 -9.95
CA MET A 31 -11.60 -8.80 -11.34
C MET A 31 -12.78 -9.70 -11.75
N LYS A 32 -13.09 -10.73 -10.97
CA LYS A 32 -14.25 -11.58 -11.18
C LYS A 32 -15.56 -10.93 -10.74
N TYR A 33 -15.51 -9.93 -9.85
CA TYR A 33 -16.72 -9.26 -9.35
C TYR A 33 -17.28 -8.26 -10.36
N PRO A 34 -18.61 -8.03 -10.37
CA PRO A 34 -19.24 -7.05 -11.26
C PRO A 34 -18.68 -5.65 -11.09
N LYS A 35 -18.47 -5.22 -9.84
CA LYS A 35 -17.95 -3.89 -9.51
C LYS A 35 -16.44 -3.95 -9.34
N LYS A 36 -15.71 -3.21 -10.17
CA LYS A 36 -14.24 -3.26 -10.26
C LYS A 36 -13.56 -2.23 -9.37
N ASN A 37 -12.36 -2.58 -8.88
CA ASN A 37 -11.43 -1.60 -8.33
C ASN A 37 -10.67 -0.91 -9.46
N PHE A 38 -10.24 0.34 -9.23
CA PHE A 38 -9.50 1.11 -10.23
C PHE A 38 -8.30 1.80 -9.61
N THR A 39 -7.24 1.94 -10.41
CA THR A 39 -6.19 2.94 -10.23
C THR A 39 -6.49 4.12 -11.12
N ILE A 40 -6.35 5.33 -10.59
CA ILE A 40 -6.57 6.59 -11.31
C ILE A 40 -5.29 7.41 -11.26
N LYS A 41 -4.86 7.97 -12.39
CA LYS A 41 -3.82 8.99 -12.46
C LYS A 41 -4.41 10.29 -12.99
N LEU A 42 -4.09 11.42 -12.35
CA LEU A 42 -4.61 12.74 -12.67
C LEU A 42 -3.60 13.53 -13.52
N PHE A 43 -4.12 14.29 -14.50
CA PHE A 43 -3.34 15.15 -15.38
C PHE A 43 -4.02 16.51 -15.57
N GLU A 44 -3.21 17.54 -15.87
CA GLU A 44 -3.69 18.91 -16.13
C GLU A 44 -4.26 19.05 -17.54
N ASP A 45 -3.70 18.31 -18.50
CA ASP A 45 -3.93 18.44 -19.93
C ASP A 45 -4.55 17.18 -20.53
N GLU A 46 -5.28 17.35 -21.64
CA GLU A 46 -5.91 16.26 -22.38
C GLU A 46 -4.91 15.25 -22.93
N ALA A 47 -3.72 15.72 -23.31
CA ALA A 47 -2.63 14.84 -23.77
C ALA A 47 -2.01 13.99 -22.67
N ARG A 48 -2.36 14.27 -21.38
CA ARG A 48 -1.84 13.58 -20.17
C ARG A 48 -0.32 13.64 -20.05
N SER A 49 0.25 14.77 -20.47
CA SER A 49 1.69 15.02 -20.41
C SER A 49 2.12 15.63 -19.09
N VAL A 50 1.24 16.37 -18.40
CA VAL A 50 1.53 17.08 -17.16
C VAL A 50 0.73 16.47 -16.00
N LYS A 51 1.41 15.92 -14.99
CA LYS A 51 0.78 15.34 -13.81
C LYS A 51 0.06 16.41 -12.98
N LYS A 52 -1.22 16.22 -12.71
CA LYS A 52 -1.99 17.06 -11.78
C LYS A 52 -1.88 16.51 -10.36
N LYS A 53 -1.17 17.23 -9.49
CA LYS A 53 -0.96 16.81 -8.10
C LYS A 53 -1.94 17.53 -7.17
N ILE A 54 -2.79 16.77 -6.48
CA ILE A 54 -3.83 17.26 -5.57
C ILE A 54 -3.51 16.82 -4.13
N PRO A 55 -3.55 17.73 -3.15
CA PRO A 55 -3.49 17.36 -1.74
C PRO A 55 -4.85 16.88 -1.26
N PHE A 56 -4.88 15.69 -0.67
CA PHE A 56 -6.02 15.19 0.10
C PHE A 56 -5.61 15.03 1.56
N ARG A 57 -6.33 15.69 2.50
CA ARG A 57 -6.00 15.59 3.93
C ARG A 57 -4.50 15.86 4.17
N ASN A 58 -3.82 14.93 4.88
CA ASN A 58 -2.38 14.92 5.13
C ASN A 58 -1.59 14.02 4.17
N TRP A 59 -2.17 13.58 3.04
CA TRP A 59 -1.53 12.63 2.12
C TRP A 59 -0.44 13.25 1.23
N GLY A 60 -0.17 14.55 1.37
CA GLY A 60 0.72 15.26 0.46
C GLY A 60 0.12 15.50 -0.93
N LYS A 61 0.90 16.07 -1.83
CA LYS A 61 0.49 16.37 -3.21
C LYS A 61 0.83 15.21 -4.11
N GLN A 62 -0.16 14.48 -4.56
CA GLN A 62 0.01 13.31 -5.43
C GLN A 62 -1.00 13.30 -6.58
N ASN A 63 -0.68 12.55 -7.63
CA ASN A 63 -1.54 12.42 -8.80
C ASN A 63 -2.11 11.00 -9.01
N LYS A 64 -1.77 10.04 -8.15
CA LYS A 64 -2.20 8.64 -8.25
C LYS A 64 -3.09 8.29 -7.07
N PHE A 65 -4.23 7.69 -7.34
CA PHE A 65 -5.22 7.28 -6.33
C PHE A 65 -5.83 5.95 -6.70
N CYS A 66 -6.49 5.30 -5.72
CA CYS A 66 -7.25 4.08 -5.95
C CYS A 66 -8.72 4.29 -5.64
N LEU A 67 -9.59 3.72 -6.47
CA LEU A 67 -11.01 3.52 -6.16
C LEU A 67 -11.24 2.07 -5.78
N LYS A 68 -11.55 1.82 -4.50
CA LYS A 68 -11.85 0.48 -4.00
C LYS A 68 -13.35 0.26 -3.98
N ALA A 69 -13.79 -0.75 -4.72
CA ALA A 69 -15.20 -1.09 -4.88
C ALA A 69 -15.82 -1.71 -3.63
N ASN A 70 -15.00 -2.38 -2.82
CA ASN A 70 -15.41 -3.13 -1.62
C ASN A 70 -16.63 -4.05 -1.88
N TRP A 71 -16.63 -4.77 -3.01
CA TRP A 71 -17.79 -5.50 -3.50
C TRP A 71 -18.34 -6.53 -2.50
N ILE A 72 -17.45 -7.27 -1.83
CA ILE A 72 -17.83 -8.30 -0.85
C ILE A 72 -18.08 -7.74 0.55
N ASP A 73 -17.71 -6.49 0.82
CA ASP A 73 -17.96 -5.82 2.09
C ASP A 73 -19.16 -4.89 1.97
N LEU A 74 -20.32 -5.37 2.40
CA LEU A 74 -21.58 -4.60 2.35
C LEU A 74 -21.53 -3.31 3.19
N SER A 75 -20.68 -3.24 4.22
CA SER A 75 -20.49 -2.02 4.99
C SER A 75 -19.66 -0.96 4.26
N HIS A 76 -18.82 -1.37 3.31
CA HIS A 76 -17.81 -0.55 2.64
C HIS A 76 -16.79 0.09 3.60
N ALA A 77 -16.64 -0.44 4.80
CA ALA A 77 -15.87 0.18 5.87
C ALA A 77 -14.69 -0.66 6.37
N ARG A 78 -14.74 -1.99 6.22
CA ARG A 78 -13.77 -2.91 6.85
C ARG A 78 -12.33 -2.54 6.55
N ASN A 79 -11.96 -2.36 5.27
CA ASN A 79 -10.59 -2.05 4.88
C ASN A 79 -10.08 -0.73 5.50
N VAL A 80 -10.90 0.33 5.44
CA VAL A 80 -10.51 1.65 5.98
C VAL A 80 -10.45 1.63 7.50
N VAL A 81 -11.42 0.97 8.15
CA VAL A 81 -11.45 0.88 9.62
C VAL A 81 -10.29 0.04 10.13
N SER A 82 -10.01 -1.13 9.51
CA SER A 82 -8.85 -1.95 9.89
C SER A 82 -7.53 -1.22 9.68
N ALA A 83 -7.37 -0.52 8.55
CA ALA A 83 -6.16 0.24 8.28
C ALA A 83 -5.94 1.37 9.30
N ARG A 84 -7.00 2.09 9.69
CA ARG A 84 -6.91 3.13 10.73
C ARG A 84 -6.60 2.55 12.10
N LEU A 85 -7.27 1.44 12.45
CA LEU A 85 -6.97 0.74 13.69
C LEU A 85 -5.51 0.28 13.75
N TRP A 86 -4.93 -0.14 12.62
CA TRP A 86 -3.49 -0.42 12.55
C TRP A 86 -2.65 0.83 12.82
N GLY A 87 -2.99 1.98 12.25
CA GLY A 87 -2.34 3.25 12.56
C GLY A 87 -2.40 3.58 14.06
N ASP A 88 -3.56 3.40 14.69
CA ASP A 88 -3.75 3.61 16.14
C ASP A 88 -2.89 2.62 16.97
N VAL A 89 -2.74 1.36 16.52
CA VAL A 89 -1.85 0.37 17.15
C VAL A 89 -0.40 0.83 17.10
N VAL A 90 0.08 1.29 15.93
CA VAL A 90 1.45 1.82 15.79
C VAL A 90 1.68 3.03 16.69
N GLU A 91 0.74 3.96 16.73
CA GLU A 91 0.83 5.17 17.56
C GLU A 91 0.81 4.86 19.07
N SER A 92 0.16 3.76 19.48
CA SER A 92 0.07 3.32 20.87
C SER A 92 1.31 2.61 21.41
N ARG A 93 2.29 2.32 20.57
CA ARG A 93 3.51 1.59 20.97
C ARG A 93 4.32 2.37 21.99
N SER A 94 4.89 1.68 22.97
CA SER A 94 5.78 2.29 23.97
C SER A 94 7.04 2.91 23.37
N ASN A 95 7.53 2.35 22.26
CA ASN A 95 8.67 2.84 21.51
C ASN A 95 8.29 3.78 20.34
N TYR A 96 7.06 4.30 20.29
CA TYR A 96 6.58 5.17 19.20
C TYR A 96 7.52 6.34 18.92
N ASN A 97 8.07 6.95 19.96
CA ASN A 97 8.99 8.08 19.82
C ASN A 97 10.32 7.71 19.15
N GLU A 98 10.70 6.44 19.17
CA GLU A 98 11.92 5.90 18.57
C GLU A 98 11.72 5.55 17.07
N LEU A 99 10.46 5.49 16.61
CA LEU A 99 10.15 5.21 15.21
C LEU A 99 10.62 6.33 14.28
N PRO A 100 10.94 6.02 13.02
CA PRO A 100 11.35 7.03 12.04
C PRO A 100 10.34 8.18 11.92
N GLU A 101 10.84 9.42 11.88
CA GLU A 101 9.99 10.62 11.82
C GLU A 101 9.09 10.63 10.56
N LEU A 102 9.60 10.11 9.44
CA LEU A 102 8.82 9.97 8.20
C LEU A 102 7.61 9.03 8.40
N LEU A 103 7.76 7.96 9.17
CA LEU A 103 6.67 7.06 9.51
C LEU A 103 5.63 7.76 10.39
N LYS A 104 6.07 8.42 11.47
CA LYS A 104 5.18 9.12 12.41
C LYS A 104 4.38 10.25 11.78
N THR A 105 4.96 10.93 10.79
CA THR A 105 4.30 12.01 10.05
C THR A 105 3.57 11.55 8.79
N SER A 106 3.62 10.26 8.47
CA SER A 106 2.91 9.69 7.33
C SER A 106 1.39 9.70 7.51
N PRO A 107 0.59 9.59 6.45
CA PRO A 107 -0.86 9.77 6.50
C PRO A 107 -1.60 8.92 7.54
N ASN A 108 -1.17 7.68 7.73
CA ASN A 108 -1.78 6.72 8.67
C ASN A 108 -0.71 5.75 9.19
N GLN A 109 0.39 6.28 9.71
CA GLN A 109 1.49 5.49 10.28
C GLN A 109 2.00 4.41 9.31
N GLY A 110 2.18 4.77 8.03
CA GLY A 110 2.61 3.86 6.99
C GLY A 110 1.55 2.89 6.47
N ALA A 111 0.34 2.91 7.01
CA ALA A 111 -0.78 2.13 6.50
C ALA A 111 -1.58 2.88 5.43
N VAL A 112 -2.39 2.14 4.66
CA VAL A 112 -3.33 2.76 3.72
C VAL A 112 -4.36 3.61 4.46
N ASP A 113 -4.78 4.70 3.82
CA ASP A 113 -5.91 5.52 4.28
C ASP A 113 -6.89 5.74 3.13
N GLY A 114 -8.13 6.07 3.49
CA GLY A 114 -9.18 6.28 2.51
C GLY A 114 -10.44 6.85 3.13
N PHE A 115 -11.37 7.24 2.27
CA PHE A 115 -12.69 7.71 2.68
C PHE A 115 -13.74 7.38 1.62
N PRO A 116 -15.02 7.21 2.01
CA PRO A 116 -16.08 6.85 1.09
C PRO A 116 -16.44 8.03 0.18
N ILE A 117 -16.67 7.71 -1.10
CA ILE A 117 -17.19 8.64 -2.11
C ILE A 117 -18.35 8.00 -2.89
N LYS A 118 -19.15 8.82 -3.54
CA LYS A 118 -20.15 8.41 -4.55
C LYS A 118 -19.51 8.59 -5.93
N VAL A 119 -19.62 7.57 -6.77
CA VAL A 119 -19.09 7.63 -8.13
C VAL A 119 -20.24 7.65 -9.12
N TYR A 120 -20.14 8.52 -10.11
CA TYR A 120 -21.04 8.61 -11.26
C TYR A 120 -20.23 8.45 -12.55
N ASN A 121 -20.74 7.72 -13.49
CA ASN A 121 -20.16 7.61 -14.84
C ASN A 121 -21.20 8.10 -15.84
N ASN A 122 -20.88 9.19 -16.56
CA ASN A 122 -21.80 9.86 -17.49
C ASN A 122 -23.19 10.11 -16.86
N GLY A 123 -23.20 10.62 -15.63
CA GLY A 123 -24.43 10.91 -14.88
C GLY A 123 -25.10 9.70 -14.21
N ILE A 124 -24.68 8.48 -14.52
CA ILE A 124 -25.25 7.25 -13.95
C ILE A 124 -24.50 6.87 -12.67
N TYR A 125 -25.23 6.72 -11.56
CA TYR A 125 -24.68 6.34 -10.28
C TYR A 125 -24.07 4.91 -10.30
N GLN A 126 -22.80 4.80 -9.97
CA GLN A 126 -22.03 3.55 -9.93
C GLN A 126 -21.88 2.97 -8.51
N GLY A 127 -22.47 3.62 -7.53
CA GLY A 127 -22.41 3.19 -6.13
C GLY A 127 -21.34 3.91 -5.30
N ARG A 128 -21.16 3.41 -4.08
CA ARG A 128 -20.08 3.87 -3.19
C ARG A 128 -18.76 3.22 -3.56
N TYR A 129 -17.71 4.00 -3.50
CA TYR A 129 -16.31 3.54 -3.55
C TYR A 129 -15.57 4.13 -2.37
N THR A 130 -14.41 3.58 -2.05
CA THR A 130 -13.44 4.23 -1.19
C THR A 130 -12.37 4.87 -2.07
N TRP A 131 -12.16 6.17 -1.89
CA TRP A 131 -11.02 6.90 -2.46
C TRP A 131 -9.84 6.66 -1.55
N ASN A 132 -8.82 5.95 -2.03
CA ASN A 132 -7.68 5.51 -1.22
C ASN A 132 -6.37 6.07 -1.73
N ILE A 133 -5.46 6.31 -0.78
CA ILE A 133 -4.04 6.43 -1.07
C ILE A 133 -3.53 5.08 -1.67
N PRO A 134 -2.70 5.10 -2.72
CA PRO A 134 -2.09 3.87 -3.23
C PRO A 134 -1.01 3.32 -2.28
N LYS A 135 -0.59 2.08 -2.44
CA LYS A 135 0.70 1.59 -1.95
C LYS A 135 1.77 2.31 -2.77
N ASP A 136 2.43 3.28 -2.18
CA ASP A 136 3.38 4.14 -2.87
C ASP A 136 4.10 5.03 -1.82
N LYS A 137 5.15 5.74 -2.21
CA LYS A 137 5.94 6.64 -1.37
C LYS A 137 5.11 7.61 -0.51
N TRP A 138 3.97 8.09 -1.00
CA TRP A 138 3.11 9.00 -0.22
C TRP A 138 2.44 8.35 0.98
N MET A 139 2.27 7.03 0.99
CA MET A 139 1.72 6.30 2.13
C MET A 139 2.68 6.34 3.34
N THR A 140 3.97 6.45 3.08
CA THR A 140 5.05 6.32 4.06
C THR A 140 5.93 7.56 4.20
N ASN A 141 5.70 8.60 3.38
CA ASN A 141 6.58 9.77 3.24
C ASN A 141 8.01 9.42 2.78
N MET A 142 8.19 8.29 2.11
CA MET A 142 9.48 7.89 1.56
C MET A 142 9.85 8.66 0.30
N ASP A 143 11.13 8.70 -0.01
CA ASP A 143 11.71 9.27 -1.22
C ASP A 143 12.12 8.14 -2.17
N ASP A 144 11.60 8.16 -3.41
CA ASP A 144 11.88 7.18 -4.44
C ASP A 144 13.22 7.39 -5.16
N GLU A 145 13.98 8.41 -4.79
CA GLU A 145 15.36 8.64 -5.26
C GLU A 145 16.42 8.05 -4.30
N LEU A 146 16.00 7.50 -3.14
CA LEU A 146 16.86 6.94 -2.13
C LEU A 146 16.78 5.42 -2.08
N ASP A 147 17.87 4.74 -2.43
CA ASP A 147 17.95 3.28 -2.46
C ASP A 147 17.79 2.60 -1.09
N ASN A 148 17.89 3.35 0.01
CA ASN A 148 17.65 2.84 1.37
C ASN A 148 16.21 3.04 1.86
N HIS A 149 15.37 3.73 1.11
CA HIS A 149 13.94 3.78 1.34
C HIS A 149 13.26 2.63 0.58
N THR A 150 12.58 1.75 1.29
CA THR A 150 12.04 0.53 0.67
C THR A 150 10.64 0.22 1.17
N ILE A 151 9.75 -0.13 0.23
CA ILE A 151 8.46 -0.77 0.48
C ILE A 151 8.38 -2.02 -0.40
N LEU A 152 8.55 -3.20 0.19
CA LEU A 152 8.35 -4.47 -0.50
C LEU A 152 7.00 -5.07 -0.13
N CYS A 153 6.23 -5.45 -1.14
CA CYS A 153 4.95 -6.13 -0.97
C CYS A 153 5.04 -7.59 -1.43
N GLY A 154 4.62 -8.52 -0.58
CA GLY A 154 4.51 -9.93 -0.93
C GLY A 154 3.36 -10.15 -1.92
N GLU A 155 3.65 -10.70 -3.09
CA GLU A 155 2.69 -10.90 -4.19
C GLU A 155 2.35 -12.39 -4.42
N ASN A 156 3.23 -13.31 -4.03
CA ASN A 156 3.06 -14.73 -4.29
C ASN A 156 2.48 -15.45 -3.08
N TYR A 157 1.25 -15.93 -3.23
CA TYR A 157 0.55 -16.71 -2.19
C TYR A 157 1.03 -18.17 -2.14
N ASP A 158 1.17 -18.82 -3.30
CA ASP A 158 1.47 -20.26 -3.38
C ASP A 158 2.95 -20.57 -3.17
N GLY A 159 3.84 -19.73 -3.70
CA GLY A 159 5.29 -19.87 -3.55
C GLY A 159 5.77 -19.60 -2.13
N GLY A 160 4.96 -18.91 -1.36
CA GLY A 160 5.30 -18.44 -0.02
C GLY A 160 6.51 -17.53 -0.07
N CYS A 161 6.30 -16.26 0.14
CA CYS A 161 7.33 -15.23 0.05
C CYS A 161 8.61 -15.54 0.86
N PHE A 162 8.52 -16.47 1.82
CA PHE A 162 9.62 -16.90 2.68
C PHE A 162 9.93 -18.41 2.56
N ARG A 163 9.69 -19.04 1.41
CA ARG A 163 9.97 -20.48 1.20
C ARG A 163 11.18 -20.75 0.31
N SER A 164 11.60 -19.76 -0.45
CA SER A 164 12.74 -19.81 -1.35
C SER A 164 13.40 -18.45 -1.43
N LEU A 165 14.60 -18.35 -2.00
CA LEU A 165 15.22 -17.06 -2.25
C LEU A 165 14.30 -16.18 -3.09
N PRO A 166 14.14 -14.89 -2.76
CA PRO A 166 13.12 -14.04 -3.31
C PRO A 166 13.41 -13.62 -4.75
N VAL A 167 12.35 -13.48 -5.54
CA VAL A 167 12.39 -12.77 -6.82
C VAL A 167 11.67 -11.43 -6.64
N VAL A 168 12.42 -10.33 -6.69
CA VAL A 168 11.91 -8.97 -6.56
C VAL A 168 11.72 -8.36 -7.95
N ASP A 169 10.66 -8.78 -8.64
CA ASP A 169 10.29 -8.34 -9.99
C ASP A 169 8.76 -8.21 -10.17
N GLY A 170 8.02 -8.37 -9.07
CA GLY A 170 6.57 -8.41 -9.07
C GLY A 170 5.96 -9.81 -9.12
N SER A 171 6.76 -10.89 -9.21
CA SER A 171 6.26 -12.26 -9.10
C SER A 171 6.10 -12.72 -7.64
N ASP A 172 7.16 -12.64 -6.86
CA ASP A 172 7.14 -12.96 -5.42
C ASP A 172 7.00 -11.68 -4.58
N TRP A 173 7.81 -10.68 -4.93
CA TRP A 173 7.86 -9.39 -4.26
C TRP A 173 7.81 -8.26 -5.28
N SER A 174 7.03 -7.22 -4.99
CA SER A 174 7.05 -5.97 -5.74
C SER A 174 7.64 -4.85 -4.89
N ASP A 175 8.53 -4.07 -5.50
CA ASP A 175 8.90 -2.77 -4.98
C ASP A 175 7.77 -1.77 -5.31
N GLU A 176 7.29 -1.05 -4.31
CA GLU A 176 6.11 -0.20 -4.46
C GLU A 176 6.46 1.28 -4.66
N ILE A 177 7.75 1.65 -4.57
CA ILE A 177 8.17 3.06 -4.68
C ILE A 177 9.11 3.35 -5.85
N HIS A 178 9.98 2.42 -6.24
CA HIS A 178 10.90 2.61 -7.36
C HIS A 178 10.30 2.09 -8.67
N ASP A 179 10.59 2.75 -9.78
CA ASP A 179 10.21 2.25 -11.13
C ASP A 179 10.96 0.95 -11.47
N THR A 180 12.18 0.81 -10.95
CA THR A 180 12.99 -0.42 -11.00
C THR A 180 13.62 -0.63 -9.64
N CYS A 181 13.41 -1.78 -9.04
CA CYS A 181 13.97 -2.09 -7.74
C CYS A 181 15.51 -2.03 -7.76
N PRO A 182 16.16 -1.21 -6.91
CA PRO A 182 17.61 -1.16 -6.80
C PRO A 182 18.24 -2.50 -6.44
N ASP A 183 19.44 -2.78 -6.96
CA ASP A 183 20.13 -4.03 -6.67
C ASP A 183 20.57 -4.16 -5.21
N SER A 184 20.83 -3.04 -4.53
CA SER A 184 21.07 -2.98 -3.08
C SER A 184 19.88 -3.55 -2.29
N ILE A 185 18.66 -3.14 -2.64
CA ILE A 185 17.42 -3.63 -2.02
C ILE A 185 17.23 -5.12 -2.28
N LYS A 186 17.43 -5.57 -3.53
CA LYS A 186 17.34 -7.01 -3.87
C LYS A 186 18.31 -7.85 -3.07
N THR A 187 19.56 -7.37 -2.96
CA THR A 187 20.61 -8.06 -2.20
C THR A 187 20.23 -8.13 -0.72
N ARG A 188 19.87 -7.00 -0.13
CA ARG A 188 19.48 -6.93 1.29
C ARG A 188 18.26 -7.81 1.59
N TRP A 189 17.25 -7.78 0.73
CA TRP A 189 16.07 -8.61 0.91
C TRP A 189 16.35 -10.09 0.75
N THR A 190 17.28 -10.45 -0.14
CA THR A 190 17.76 -11.83 -0.27
C THR A 190 18.44 -12.30 1.01
N GLU A 191 19.28 -11.49 1.65
CA GLU A 191 19.88 -11.79 2.95
C GLU A 191 18.84 -12.01 4.05
N VAL A 192 17.81 -11.15 4.10
CA VAL A 192 16.69 -11.29 5.06
C VAL A 192 15.96 -12.62 4.88
N VAL A 193 15.61 -12.96 3.63
CA VAL A 193 14.90 -14.20 3.34
C VAL A 193 15.79 -15.44 3.56
N ASP A 194 17.07 -15.36 3.19
CA ASP A 194 18.05 -16.43 3.45
C ASP A 194 18.17 -16.70 4.97
N PHE A 195 18.29 -15.65 5.76
CA PHE A 195 18.27 -15.76 7.22
C PHE A 195 17.01 -16.48 7.73
N ILE A 196 15.81 -16.15 7.23
CA ILE A 196 14.57 -16.78 7.65
C ILE A 196 14.52 -18.26 7.28
N ILE A 197 15.02 -18.62 6.08
CA ILE A 197 14.91 -19.98 5.55
C ILE A 197 15.97 -20.93 6.16
N ASN A 198 17.18 -20.43 6.37
CA ASN A 198 18.34 -21.27 6.65
C ASN A 198 18.85 -21.19 8.09
N SER A 199 18.33 -20.27 8.93
CA SER A 199 18.71 -20.20 10.34
C SER A 199 18.19 -21.40 11.11
N THR A 200 18.98 -21.87 12.08
CA THR A 200 18.47 -22.72 13.15
C THR A 200 17.52 -21.94 14.07
N ASP A 201 16.73 -22.64 14.88
CA ASP A 201 15.81 -22.00 15.83
C ASP A 201 16.55 -21.07 16.82
N GLU A 202 17.75 -21.49 17.25
CA GLU A 202 18.60 -20.72 18.15
C GLU A 202 19.14 -19.44 17.47
N GLU A 203 19.65 -19.55 16.25
CA GLU A 203 20.15 -18.43 15.47
C GLU A 203 19.02 -17.45 15.13
N PHE A 204 17.86 -17.96 14.74
CA PHE A 204 16.69 -17.13 14.44
C PHE A 204 16.29 -16.29 15.65
N LYS A 205 16.12 -16.93 16.83
CA LYS A 205 15.75 -16.24 18.07
C LYS A 205 16.79 -15.20 18.51
N ALA A 206 18.08 -15.52 18.35
CA ALA A 206 19.16 -14.63 18.77
C ALA A 206 19.31 -13.41 17.87
N ASN A 207 19.00 -13.53 16.56
CA ASN A 207 19.33 -12.51 15.57
C ASN A 207 18.12 -11.85 14.91
N LEU A 208 16.88 -12.27 15.19
CA LEU A 208 15.67 -11.72 14.56
C LEU A 208 15.61 -10.19 14.65
N GLY A 209 16.01 -9.62 15.77
CA GLY A 209 16.03 -8.17 16.00
C GLY A 209 17.05 -7.39 15.15
N ASN A 210 17.99 -8.07 14.46
CA ASN A 210 18.91 -7.43 13.52
C ASN A 210 18.26 -7.21 12.15
N TYR A 211 17.15 -7.89 11.88
CA TYR A 211 16.45 -7.86 10.60
C TYR A 211 15.06 -7.23 10.69
N PHE A 212 14.43 -7.29 11.85
CA PHE A 212 13.05 -6.83 12.03
C PHE A 212 12.85 -6.08 13.34
N ASP A 213 11.97 -5.09 13.31
CA ASP A 213 11.38 -4.52 14.52
C ASP A 213 10.43 -5.55 15.15
N ILE A 214 10.88 -6.22 16.21
CA ILE A 214 10.13 -7.30 16.87
C ILE A 214 8.75 -6.85 17.36
N PRO A 215 8.59 -5.68 18.00
CA PRO A 215 7.27 -5.16 18.35
C PRO A 215 6.32 -5.09 17.16
N SER A 216 6.82 -4.65 16.00
CA SER A 216 6.02 -4.57 14.77
C SER A 216 5.53 -5.93 14.29
N LEU A 217 6.38 -6.96 14.35
CA LEU A 217 6.00 -8.33 13.98
C LEU A 217 4.93 -8.91 14.91
N ILE A 218 5.09 -8.70 16.20
CA ILE A 218 4.14 -9.17 17.21
C ILE A 218 2.78 -8.49 17.03
N ASP A 219 2.78 -7.16 16.91
CA ASP A 219 1.56 -6.39 16.71
C ASP A 219 0.86 -6.79 15.42
N TYR A 220 1.62 -6.99 14.32
CA TYR A 220 1.04 -7.42 13.04
C TYR A 220 0.37 -8.79 13.15
N HIS A 221 1.01 -9.73 13.85
CA HIS A 221 0.46 -11.06 14.06
C HIS A 221 -0.84 -11.01 14.88
N ILE A 222 -0.81 -10.33 16.04
CA ILE A 222 -1.98 -10.19 16.92
C ILE A 222 -3.12 -9.45 16.18
N PHE A 223 -2.78 -8.35 15.50
CA PHE A 223 -3.74 -7.57 14.73
C PHE A 223 -4.39 -8.40 13.61
N GLY A 224 -3.58 -9.12 12.84
CA GLY A 224 -4.08 -9.98 11.77
C GLY A 224 -5.04 -11.06 12.28
N MET A 225 -4.77 -11.65 13.44
CA MET A 225 -5.68 -12.58 14.10
C MET A 225 -6.97 -11.89 14.56
N ALA A 226 -6.87 -10.72 15.18
CA ALA A 226 -8.02 -9.99 15.71
C ALA A 226 -9.02 -9.56 14.62
N ILE A 227 -8.53 -9.17 13.44
CA ILE A 227 -9.38 -8.77 12.30
C ILE A 227 -9.73 -9.94 11.36
N CYS A 228 -9.29 -11.18 11.65
CA CYS A 228 -9.40 -12.34 10.76
C CYS A 228 -8.78 -12.09 9.37
N GLY A 229 -7.63 -11.43 9.33
CA GLY A 229 -6.94 -10.99 8.11
C GLY A 229 -6.17 -12.12 7.41
N LEU A 230 -6.78 -13.28 7.19
CA LEU A 230 -6.12 -14.49 6.68
C LEU A 230 -5.35 -14.28 5.37
N ASP A 231 -5.88 -13.44 4.47
CA ASP A 231 -5.24 -13.12 3.18
C ASP A 231 -3.94 -12.30 3.34
N SER A 232 -3.69 -11.75 4.52
CA SER A 232 -2.52 -10.96 4.86
C SER A 232 -1.37 -11.76 5.49
N TYR A 233 -1.49 -13.08 5.63
CA TYR A 233 -0.41 -13.92 6.15
C TYR A 233 0.39 -14.63 5.06
N GLY A 234 -0.18 -14.81 3.88
CA GLY A 234 0.50 -15.48 2.76
C GLY A 234 1.03 -14.49 1.72
N LYS A 235 0.32 -13.39 1.52
CA LYS A 235 0.67 -12.28 0.62
C LYS A 235 0.01 -10.99 1.10
N ASN A 236 0.13 -9.92 0.32
CA ASN A 236 -0.37 -8.58 0.68
C ASN A 236 0.28 -8.00 1.94
N GLN A 237 1.38 -8.59 2.38
CA GLN A 237 2.20 -8.05 3.46
C GLN A 237 3.12 -6.98 2.89
N ILE A 238 3.31 -5.92 3.66
CA ILE A 238 4.23 -4.84 3.32
C ILE A 238 5.34 -4.81 4.35
N TYR A 239 6.57 -4.89 3.87
CA TYR A 239 7.77 -4.70 4.65
C TYR A 239 8.43 -3.40 4.23
N MET A 240 8.83 -2.58 5.17
CA MET A 240 9.39 -1.27 4.89
C MET A 240 10.60 -0.96 5.76
N THR A 241 11.55 -0.22 5.20
CA THR A 241 12.66 0.38 5.93
C THR A 241 12.95 1.78 5.40
N TYR A 242 13.51 2.64 6.26
CA TYR A 242 13.92 4.02 5.95
C TYR A 242 15.44 4.18 5.94
N ASP A 243 16.18 3.15 6.24
CA ASP A 243 17.63 3.16 6.41
C ASP A 243 18.36 1.95 5.80
N GLY A 244 17.61 1.11 5.05
CA GLY A 244 18.15 -0.09 4.41
C GLY A 244 18.09 -1.28 5.33
#